data_aacce68e5bd4ea8a44cf8cfb62298a56
#
_entry.id   aacce68e5bd4ea8a44cf8cfb62298a56
#
_cell.length_a   1.000
_cell.length_b   1.000
_cell.length_c   1.000
_cell.angle_alpha   90.00
_cell.angle_beta   90.00
_cell.angle_gamma   90.00
#
_symmetry.space_group_name_H-M   'P 1'
#
loop_
_entity.id
_entity.type
_entity.pdbx_description
1 polymer ?
#
loop_
_entity_poly.entity_id
_entity_poly.type
_entity_poly.pdbx_seq_one_letter_code
_entity_poly.pdbx_strand_id
1 'polypeptide(L)'
;PSCGCIDVARKTKHGFHKTNDLHPAYIAYRNMMARCYNPNDTGYKRYGAVGVTVADCWKGNPEAFVKWSLENGWDKDLHIDKDIKCKAKGIYPHIYSPDTCTWTTAKINLAEAANRTNYGKHPNIKLSQEEVDEILHLYFSGEVTNQSELARMYGLSQSSIRRLIQLELILRH
;
A
#
# COMPACT_ATOMS: atom_id res chain seq x y z
N PRO A 1 46.05 -16.79 -3.55
CA PRO A 1 44.87 -16.79 -4.39
C PRO A 1 43.69 -17.28 -3.56
N SER A 2 42.77 -16.37 -3.19
CA SER A 2 41.55 -16.72 -2.50
C SER A 2 40.58 -17.32 -3.53
N CYS A 3 39.95 -18.44 -3.22
CA CYS A 3 39.04 -19.17 -4.13
C CYS A 3 37.73 -18.44 -4.44
N GLY A 4 37.55 -17.19 -4.06
CA GLY A 4 36.30 -16.45 -4.28
C GLY A 4 35.08 -16.95 -3.47
N CYS A 5 35.18 -18.10 -2.83
CA CYS A 5 34.05 -18.72 -2.09
C CYS A 5 33.64 -17.89 -0.87
N ILE A 6 34.56 -17.22 -0.23
CA ILE A 6 34.31 -16.38 0.95
C ILE A 6 33.57 -15.08 0.55
N ASP A 7 33.83 -14.54 -0.64
CA ASP A 7 33.13 -13.34 -1.13
C ASP A 7 31.67 -13.61 -1.51
N VAL A 8 31.38 -14.78 -2.03
CA VAL A 8 30.00 -15.21 -2.33
C VAL A 8 29.21 -15.42 -1.04
N ALA A 9 29.81 -16.07 -0.02
CA ALA A 9 29.17 -16.26 1.29
C ALA A 9 28.96 -14.96 2.06
N ARG A 10 29.83 -13.94 1.90
CA ARG A 10 29.62 -12.59 2.46
C ARG A 10 28.51 -11.80 1.79
N LYS A 11 28.23 -12.07 0.52
CA LYS A 11 27.20 -11.37 -0.27
C LYS A 11 25.80 -12.01 -0.14
N THR A 12 25.70 -13.26 0.30
CA THR A 12 24.45 -14.01 0.41
C THR A 12 24.08 -14.24 1.87
N LYS A 13 23.59 -13.19 2.55
CA LYS A 13 23.17 -13.29 3.96
C LYS A 13 21.86 -14.08 4.18
N HIS A 14 21.06 -14.36 3.14
CA HIS A 14 19.71 -14.90 3.28
C HIS A 14 19.24 -15.82 2.13
N GLY A 15 20.14 -16.35 1.29
CA GLY A 15 19.80 -17.35 0.25
C GLY A 15 18.91 -16.88 -0.92
N PHE A 16 18.25 -15.72 -0.83
CA PHE A 16 17.40 -15.17 -1.89
C PHE A 16 18.17 -14.42 -2.98
N HIS A 17 19.46 -14.30 -2.83
CA HIS A 17 20.36 -13.59 -3.75
C HIS A 17 21.23 -14.56 -4.54
N LYS A 18 20.64 -15.50 -5.26
CA LYS A 18 21.35 -16.16 -6.35
C LYS A 18 21.28 -15.26 -7.57
N THR A 19 22.39 -15.02 -8.21
CA THR A 19 22.66 -13.98 -9.21
C THR A 19 21.74 -13.95 -10.43
N ASN A 20 20.85 -14.95 -10.62
CA ASN A 20 19.93 -15.04 -11.74
C ASN A 20 18.48 -15.41 -11.35
N ASP A 21 18.14 -15.49 -10.04
CA ASP A 21 16.80 -15.95 -9.64
C ASP A 21 16.33 -15.24 -8.35
N LEU A 22 16.21 -13.92 -8.43
CA LEU A 22 15.66 -13.14 -7.33
C LEU A 22 14.16 -13.35 -7.24
N HIS A 23 13.69 -13.97 -6.14
CA HIS A 23 12.25 -14.10 -5.91
C HIS A 23 11.59 -12.71 -6.00
N PRO A 24 10.52 -12.52 -6.79
CA PRO A 24 9.92 -11.20 -7.01
C PRO A 24 9.47 -10.50 -5.72
N ALA A 25 9.00 -11.22 -4.70
CA ALA A 25 8.71 -10.64 -3.39
C ALA A 25 9.96 -10.02 -2.72
N TYR A 26 11.14 -10.61 -2.92
CA TYR A 26 12.40 -10.02 -2.45
C TYR A 26 12.75 -8.72 -3.20
N ILE A 27 12.42 -8.64 -4.49
CA ILE A 27 12.56 -7.38 -5.24
C ILE A 27 11.67 -6.29 -4.64
N ALA A 28 10.43 -6.63 -4.30
CA ALA A 28 9.51 -5.71 -3.63
C ALA A 28 10.09 -5.23 -2.28
N TYR A 29 10.68 -6.14 -1.48
CA TYR A 29 11.38 -5.80 -0.24
C TYR A 29 12.52 -4.79 -0.47
N ARG A 30 13.41 -5.07 -1.43
CA ARG A 30 14.51 -4.16 -1.75
C ARG A 30 14.04 -2.78 -2.15
N ASN A 31 13.04 -2.70 -3.00
CA ASN A 31 12.44 -1.44 -3.45
C ASN A 31 11.78 -0.69 -2.28
N MET A 32 11.10 -1.39 -1.38
CA MET A 32 10.54 -0.83 -0.16
C MET A 32 11.63 -0.23 0.73
N MET A 33 12.69 -0.97 1.00
CA MET A 33 13.82 -0.50 1.81
C MET A 33 14.55 0.68 1.16
N ALA A 34 14.77 0.63 -0.16
CA ALA A 34 15.44 1.71 -0.88
C ALA A 34 14.67 3.03 -0.78
N ARG A 35 13.37 3.02 -1.07
CA ARG A 35 12.56 4.24 -1.01
C ARG A 35 12.37 4.81 0.40
N CYS A 36 12.51 3.99 1.45
CA CYS A 36 12.41 4.46 2.82
C CYS A 36 13.74 4.96 3.40
N TYR A 37 14.88 4.38 2.99
CA TYR A 37 16.15 4.62 3.67
C TYR A 37 17.33 5.05 2.78
N ASN A 38 17.19 5.05 1.45
CA ASN A 38 18.24 5.51 0.55
C ASN A 38 17.92 6.90 -0.02
N PRO A 39 18.62 7.97 0.41
CA PRO A 39 18.38 9.33 -0.09
C PRO A 39 18.55 9.49 -1.61
N ASN A 40 19.31 8.59 -2.25
CA ASN A 40 19.54 8.59 -3.70
C ASN A 40 18.43 7.85 -4.49
N ASP A 41 17.50 7.18 -3.80
CA ASP A 41 16.36 6.53 -4.46
C ASP A 41 15.35 7.59 -4.95
N THR A 42 14.84 7.42 -6.17
CA THR A 42 13.86 8.36 -6.78
C THR A 42 12.57 8.50 -5.98
N GLY A 43 12.21 7.47 -5.23
CA GLY A 43 11.04 7.44 -4.33
C GLY A 43 11.29 8.11 -2.98
N TYR A 44 12.55 8.28 -2.54
CA TYR A 44 12.88 8.71 -1.18
C TYR A 44 12.17 10.00 -0.76
N LYS A 45 12.08 10.99 -1.65
CA LYS A 45 11.39 12.26 -1.38
C LYS A 45 9.91 12.09 -0.99
N ARG A 46 9.27 11.00 -1.44
CA ARG A 46 7.84 10.72 -1.19
C ARG A 46 7.62 9.69 -0.09
N TYR A 47 8.68 9.04 0.39
CA TYR A 47 8.63 8.01 1.43
C TYR A 47 9.54 8.36 2.61
N GLY A 48 10.81 8.05 2.59
CA GLY A 48 11.72 8.24 3.71
C GLY A 48 11.81 9.70 4.17
N ALA A 49 11.88 10.65 3.24
CA ALA A 49 11.97 12.08 3.55
C ALA A 49 10.72 12.64 4.26
N VAL A 50 9.57 11.98 4.12
CA VAL A 50 8.31 12.35 4.82
C VAL A 50 7.99 11.44 6.00
N GLY A 51 8.98 10.68 6.47
CA GLY A 51 8.89 9.88 7.69
C GLY A 51 8.30 8.48 7.51
N VAL A 52 8.10 8.01 6.27
CA VAL A 52 7.66 6.62 6.06
C VAL A 52 8.76 5.66 6.47
N THR A 53 8.41 4.67 7.28
CA THR A 53 9.33 3.67 7.84
C THR A 53 8.91 2.24 7.50
N VAL A 54 9.75 1.29 7.87
CA VAL A 54 9.50 -0.15 7.81
C VAL A 54 9.59 -0.70 9.22
N ALA A 55 8.65 -1.56 9.61
CA ALA A 55 8.61 -2.20 10.91
C ALA A 55 9.89 -3.00 11.20
N ASP A 56 10.33 -3.01 12.44
CA ASP A 56 11.59 -3.64 12.87
C ASP A 56 11.64 -5.14 12.55
N CYS A 57 10.49 -5.82 12.57
CA CYS A 57 10.40 -7.24 12.19
C CYS A 57 10.79 -7.51 10.72
N TRP A 58 10.69 -6.50 9.85
CA TRP A 58 11.09 -6.59 8.45
C TRP A 58 12.40 -5.86 8.16
N LYS A 59 12.79 -4.88 8.99
CA LYS A 59 13.98 -4.07 8.77
C LYS A 59 15.24 -4.92 8.88
N GLY A 60 15.94 -5.10 7.75
CA GLY A 60 17.10 -5.99 7.68
C GLY A 60 16.79 -7.49 7.70
N ASN A 61 15.51 -7.87 7.66
CA ASN A 61 15.05 -9.25 7.67
C ASN A 61 14.17 -9.57 6.43
N PRO A 62 14.76 -9.76 5.25
CA PRO A 62 14.03 -10.08 4.02
C PRO A 62 13.27 -11.40 4.09
N GLU A 63 13.76 -12.36 4.88
CA GLU A 63 13.11 -13.67 5.02
C GLU A 63 11.73 -13.55 5.67
N ALA A 64 11.63 -12.76 6.74
CA ALA A 64 10.35 -12.51 7.39
C ALA A 64 9.35 -11.81 6.46
N PHE A 65 9.83 -10.84 5.65
CA PHE A 65 8.99 -10.18 4.67
C PHE A 65 8.50 -11.12 3.56
N VAL A 66 9.40 -11.94 2.99
CA VAL A 66 9.05 -12.88 1.92
C VAL A 66 8.08 -13.94 2.45
N LYS A 67 8.33 -14.48 3.64
CA LYS A 67 7.43 -15.43 4.29
C LYS A 67 6.03 -14.84 4.47
N TRP A 68 5.94 -13.65 5.07
CA TRP A 68 4.67 -12.94 5.22
C TRP A 68 3.98 -12.70 3.89
N SER A 69 4.72 -12.31 2.87
CA SER A 69 4.18 -12.06 1.52
C SER A 69 3.49 -13.29 0.95
N LEU A 70 4.13 -14.44 1.04
CA LEU A 70 3.59 -15.72 0.55
C LEU A 70 2.34 -16.17 1.33
N GLU A 71 2.33 -15.92 2.63
CA GLU A 71 1.20 -16.24 3.52
C GLU A 71 0.01 -15.26 3.35
N ASN A 72 0.25 -14.05 2.80
CA ASN A 72 -0.75 -12.99 2.68
C ASN A 72 -1.11 -12.63 1.22
N GLY A 73 -1.11 -13.62 0.34
CA GLY A 73 -1.68 -13.51 -1.01
C GLY A 73 -0.78 -12.78 -2.01
N TRP A 74 0.54 -12.84 -1.83
CA TRP A 74 1.46 -12.34 -2.84
C TRP A 74 1.26 -13.03 -4.20
N ASP A 75 1.25 -12.23 -5.25
CA ASP A 75 1.36 -12.68 -6.64
C ASP A 75 2.31 -11.73 -7.39
N LYS A 76 2.89 -12.23 -8.50
CA LYS A 76 3.87 -11.49 -9.32
C LYS A 76 3.32 -10.18 -9.90
N ASP A 77 2.01 -10.11 -10.13
CA ASP A 77 1.32 -8.97 -10.74
C ASP A 77 0.74 -8.01 -9.70
N LEU A 78 0.97 -8.29 -8.40
CA LEU A 78 0.51 -7.45 -7.31
C LEU A 78 1.61 -6.51 -6.78
N HIS A 79 1.18 -5.40 -6.24
CA HIS A 79 2.03 -4.40 -5.61
C HIS A 79 1.74 -4.33 -4.11
N ILE A 80 2.78 -4.15 -3.29
CA ILE A 80 2.60 -3.92 -1.87
C ILE A 80 2.05 -2.51 -1.64
N ASP A 81 0.95 -2.41 -0.92
CA ASP A 81 0.34 -1.18 -0.46
C ASP A 81 0.34 -1.12 1.08
N LYS A 82 0.59 0.07 1.64
CA LYS A 82 0.50 0.39 3.06
C LYS A 82 -0.51 1.50 3.33
N ASP A 83 -0.80 2.30 2.29
CA ASP A 83 -1.49 3.58 2.46
C ASP A 83 -2.97 3.36 2.81
N ILE A 84 -3.59 2.34 2.23
CA ILE A 84 -5.00 1.98 2.48
C ILE A 84 -5.22 1.69 3.97
N LYS A 85 -4.47 0.73 4.52
CA LYS A 85 -4.64 0.32 5.93
C LYS A 85 -4.10 1.36 6.92
N CYS A 86 -3.01 2.09 6.60
CA CYS A 86 -2.53 3.17 7.46
C CYS A 86 -3.56 4.28 7.60
N LYS A 87 -4.22 4.68 6.52
CA LYS A 87 -5.30 5.68 6.55
C LYS A 87 -6.47 5.22 7.38
N ALA A 88 -6.97 3.99 7.17
CA ALA A 88 -8.07 3.44 7.92
C ALA A 88 -7.79 3.37 9.42
N LYS A 89 -6.54 3.16 9.81
CA LYS A 89 -6.11 3.10 11.22
C LYS A 89 -5.64 4.44 11.78
N GLY A 90 -5.67 5.53 11.01
CA GLY A 90 -5.17 6.84 11.43
C GLY A 90 -3.67 6.88 11.73
N ILE A 91 -2.87 6.00 11.11
CA ILE A 91 -1.42 5.90 11.34
C ILE A 91 -0.69 6.89 10.45
N TYR A 92 -0.01 7.85 11.06
CA TYR A 92 0.82 8.83 10.37
C TYR A 92 2.08 9.19 11.20
N PRO A 93 3.29 9.24 10.62
CA PRO A 93 3.63 8.83 9.25
C PRO A 93 3.33 7.36 8.97
N HIS A 94 3.07 7.04 7.68
CA HIS A 94 2.74 5.68 7.29
C HIS A 94 3.92 4.72 7.54
N ILE A 95 3.62 3.46 7.86
CA ILE A 95 4.61 2.43 8.11
C ILE A 95 4.32 1.18 7.27
N TYR A 96 5.35 0.55 6.74
CA TYR A 96 5.28 -0.78 6.17
C TYR A 96 5.40 -1.82 7.29
N SER A 97 4.33 -2.55 7.57
CA SER A 97 4.29 -3.61 8.59
C SER A 97 3.35 -4.73 8.17
N PRO A 98 3.39 -5.89 8.83
CA PRO A 98 2.39 -6.95 8.63
C PRO A 98 0.95 -6.47 8.77
N ASP A 99 0.70 -5.53 9.70
CA ASP A 99 -0.64 -5.03 10.04
C ASP A 99 -1.15 -3.93 9.11
N THR A 100 -0.24 -3.24 8.42
CA THR A 100 -0.56 -2.09 7.58
C THR A 100 -0.42 -2.37 6.08
N CYS A 101 0.23 -3.47 5.71
CA CYS A 101 0.45 -3.82 4.32
C CYS A 101 -0.61 -4.80 3.80
N THR A 102 -0.83 -4.71 2.50
CA THR A 102 -1.60 -5.67 1.71
C THR A 102 -1.04 -5.74 0.30
N TRP A 103 -1.31 -6.83 -0.41
CA TRP A 103 -1.00 -6.98 -1.81
C TRP A 103 -2.21 -6.56 -2.65
N THR A 104 -2.02 -5.67 -3.60
CA THR A 104 -3.10 -5.10 -4.40
C THR A 104 -2.69 -4.92 -5.86
N THR A 105 -3.67 -4.79 -6.75
CA THR A 105 -3.41 -4.56 -8.16
C THR A 105 -2.89 -3.14 -8.41
N ALA A 106 -2.12 -2.95 -9.49
CA ALA A 106 -1.69 -1.62 -9.93
C ALA A 106 -2.88 -0.65 -10.10
N LYS A 107 -4.04 -1.15 -10.54
CA LYS A 107 -5.26 -0.34 -10.70
C LYS A 107 -5.75 0.24 -9.38
N ILE A 108 -5.74 -0.55 -8.30
CA ILE A 108 -6.15 -0.12 -6.96
C ILE A 108 -5.14 0.89 -6.41
N ASN A 109 -3.84 0.59 -6.51
CA ASN A 109 -2.78 1.51 -6.09
C ASN A 109 -2.84 2.86 -6.82
N LEU A 110 -3.11 2.85 -8.13
CA LEU A 110 -3.28 4.08 -8.91
C LEU A 110 -4.53 4.85 -8.51
N ALA A 111 -5.64 4.15 -8.24
CA ALA A 111 -6.87 4.79 -7.78
C ALA A 111 -6.68 5.44 -6.40
N GLU A 112 -5.95 4.79 -5.50
CA GLU A 112 -5.60 5.34 -4.19
C GLU A 112 -4.67 6.56 -4.32
N ALA A 113 -3.65 6.48 -5.18
CA ALA A 113 -2.75 7.60 -5.46
C ALA A 113 -3.48 8.80 -6.12
N ALA A 114 -4.41 8.54 -7.04
CA ALA A 114 -5.25 9.58 -7.64
C ALA A 114 -6.16 10.25 -6.60
N ASN A 115 -6.67 9.50 -5.63
CA ASN A 115 -7.43 10.07 -4.52
C ASN A 115 -6.57 11.02 -3.67
N ARG A 116 -5.30 10.69 -3.40
CA ARG A 116 -4.37 11.61 -2.69
C ARG A 116 -4.18 12.94 -3.41
N THR A 117 -4.08 12.92 -4.74
CA THR A 117 -3.89 14.15 -5.54
C THR A 117 -5.18 14.92 -5.72
N ASN A 118 -6.35 14.28 -5.68
CA ASN A 118 -7.66 14.89 -5.89
C ASN A 118 -8.34 15.35 -4.58
N TYR A 119 -7.97 14.78 -3.42
CA TYR A 119 -8.50 15.20 -2.12
C TYR A 119 -8.18 16.67 -1.74
N GLY A 120 -7.27 17.33 -2.45
CA GLY A 120 -6.92 18.73 -2.25
C GLY A 120 -7.12 19.65 -3.47
N LYS A 121 -7.55 19.12 -4.63
CA LYS A 121 -7.54 19.87 -5.89
C LYS A 121 -8.89 20.04 -6.60
N HIS A 122 -9.97 19.41 -6.15
CA HIS A 122 -11.30 19.77 -6.62
C HIS A 122 -11.86 20.87 -5.71
N PRO A 123 -11.97 22.12 -6.19
CA PRO A 123 -12.42 23.23 -5.36
C PRO A 123 -13.87 23.11 -4.88
N ASN A 124 -14.61 22.10 -5.34
CA ASN A 124 -16.07 22.07 -5.17
C ASN A 124 -16.63 20.86 -4.43
N ILE A 125 -15.84 19.87 -3.97
CA ILE A 125 -16.40 18.73 -3.21
C ILE A 125 -15.43 18.37 -2.08
N LYS A 126 -15.62 18.98 -0.92
CA LYS A 126 -15.01 18.56 0.34
C LYS A 126 -16.05 17.76 1.11
N LEU A 127 -16.03 16.45 0.98
CA LEU A 127 -16.73 15.60 1.94
C LEU A 127 -15.97 15.64 3.27
N SER A 128 -16.68 15.86 4.34
CA SER A 128 -16.18 15.61 5.68
C SER A 128 -16.06 14.09 5.93
N GLN A 129 -15.31 13.69 6.94
CA GLN A 129 -15.23 12.27 7.31
C GLN A 129 -16.62 11.74 7.70
N GLU A 130 -17.43 12.55 8.37
CA GLU A 130 -18.79 12.22 8.76
C GLU A 130 -19.69 11.92 7.55
N GLU A 131 -19.59 12.72 6.48
CA GLU A 131 -20.34 12.47 5.23
C GLU A 131 -19.87 11.19 4.54
N VAL A 132 -18.58 10.87 4.58
CA VAL A 132 -18.04 9.60 4.05
C VAL A 132 -18.61 8.42 4.85
N ASP A 133 -18.57 8.51 6.17
CA ASP A 133 -19.06 7.44 7.07
C ASP A 133 -20.58 7.24 6.88
N GLU A 134 -21.35 8.31 6.70
CA GLU A 134 -22.78 8.28 6.45
C GLU A 134 -23.09 7.61 5.09
N ILE A 135 -22.39 7.98 4.02
CA ILE A 135 -22.54 7.34 2.69
C ILE A 135 -22.28 5.84 2.78
N LEU A 136 -21.21 5.44 3.46
CA LEU A 136 -20.86 4.04 3.63
C LEU A 136 -21.89 3.31 4.50
N HIS A 137 -22.36 3.95 5.58
CA HIS A 137 -23.44 3.40 6.42
C HIS A 137 -24.69 3.14 5.61
N LEU A 138 -25.21 4.13 4.89
CA LEU A 138 -26.42 4.02 4.07
C LEU A 138 -26.32 2.89 3.04
N TYR A 139 -25.14 2.73 2.43
CA TYR A 139 -24.93 1.67 1.44
C TYR A 139 -24.87 0.28 2.07
N PHE A 140 -24.09 0.11 3.14
CA PHE A 140 -23.85 -1.20 3.75
C PHE A 140 -24.98 -1.65 4.69
N SER A 141 -25.78 -0.73 5.22
CA SER A 141 -27.04 -1.07 5.95
C SER A 141 -28.15 -1.55 5.00
N GLY A 142 -28.02 -1.26 3.70
CA GLY A 142 -29.04 -1.57 2.71
C GLY A 142 -30.15 -0.52 2.60
N GLU A 143 -30.06 0.59 3.33
CA GLU A 143 -31.05 1.68 3.27
C GLU A 143 -31.06 2.35 1.90
N VAL A 144 -29.87 2.58 1.29
CA VAL A 144 -29.72 3.13 -0.06
C VAL A 144 -28.68 2.33 -0.84
N THR A 145 -29.11 1.34 -1.60
CA THR A 145 -28.21 0.48 -2.39
C THR A 145 -27.88 1.07 -3.77
N ASN A 146 -28.67 2.05 -4.23
CA ASN A 146 -28.48 2.68 -5.53
C ASN A 146 -27.39 3.75 -5.47
N GLN A 147 -26.25 3.46 -6.06
CA GLN A 147 -25.10 4.37 -6.09
C GLN A 147 -25.36 5.70 -6.80
N SER A 148 -26.30 5.73 -7.77
CA SER A 148 -26.69 6.98 -8.46
C SER A 148 -27.57 7.85 -7.55
N GLU A 149 -28.32 7.26 -6.67
CA GLU A 149 -29.13 7.96 -5.67
C GLU A 149 -28.24 8.58 -4.60
N LEU A 150 -27.31 7.81 -4.03
CA LEU A 150 -26.28 8.33 -3.12
C LEU A 150 -25.48 9.47 -3.76
N ALA A 151 -25.12 9.34 -5.03
CA ALA A 151 -24.41 10.40 -5.75
C ALA A 151 -25.23 11.69 -5.82
N ARG A 152 -26.53 11.62 -6.03
CA ARG A 152 -27.42 12.79 -6.04
C ARG A 152 -27.59 13.41 -4.65
N MET A 153 -27.74 12.57 -3.61
CA MET A 153 -27.91 13.05 -2.23
C MET A 153 -26.72 13.90 -1.75
N TYR A 154 -25.51 13.51 -2.12
CA TYR A 154 -24.28 14.17 -1.67
C TYR A 154 -23.60 15.05 -2.73
N GLY A 155 -24.26 15.30 -3.86
CA GLY A 155 -23.71 16.13 -4.94
C GLY A 155 -22.46 15.58 -5.61
N LEU A 156 -22.35 14.24 -5.65
CA LEU A 156 -21.20 13.52 -6.18
C LEU A 156 -21.47 12.87 -7.54
N SER A 157 -20.42 12.42 -8.21
CA SER A 157 -20.57 11.50 -9.34
C SER A 157 -20.77 10.06 -8.83
N GLN A 158 -21.52 9.25 -9.59
CA GLN A 158 -21.68 7.82 -9.29
C GLN A 158 -20.31 7.11 -9.22
N SER A 159 -19.35 7.55 -10.04
CA SER A 159 -17.98 7.02 -10.01
C SER A 159 -17.26 7.30 -8.68
N SER A 160 -17.56 8.43 -8.04
CA SER A 160 -17.02 8.77 -6.72
C SER A 160 -17.60 7.87 -5.64
N ILE A 161 -18.92 7.68 -5.63
CA ILE A 161 -19.59 6.76 -4.70
C ILE A 161 -19.07 5.33 -4.87
N ARG A 162 -19.01 4.84 -6.11
CA ARG A 162 -18.48 3.50 -6.40
C ARG A 162 -17.05 3.32 -5.86
N ARG A 163 -16.23 4.35 -5.97
CA ARG A 163 -14.85 4.33 -5.48
C ARG A 163 -14.77 4.27 -3.96
N LEU A 164 -15.61 5.03 -3.25
CA LEU A 164 -15.70 4.98 -1.79
C LEU A 164 -16.09 3.58 -1.30
N ILE A 165 -17.11 2.99 -1.90
CA ILE A 165 -17.60 1.65 -1.55
C ILE A 165 -16.51 0.60 -1.81
N GLN A 166 -15.81 0.66 -2.95
CA GLN A 166 -14.73 -0.28 -3.27
C GLN A 166 -13.56 -0.20 -2.29
N LEU A 167 -13.19 1.01 -1.86
CA LEU A 167 -12.14 1.18 -0.85
C LEU A 167 -12.54 0.55 0.48
N GLU A 168 -13.76 0.78 0.93
CA GLU A 168 -14.27 0.20 2.18
C GLU A 168 -14.34 -1.34 2.14
N LEU A 169 -14.74 -1.92 1.00
CA LEU A 169 -14.74 -3.38 0.83
C LEU A 169 -13.33 -3.98 0.96
N ILE A 170 -12.29 -3.27 0.47
CA ILE A 170 -10.89 -3.70 0.62
C ILE A 170 -10.42 -3.62 2.08
N LEU A 171 -10.94 -2.67 2.85
CA LEU A 171 -10.57 -2.46 4.25
C LEU A 171 -11.19 -3.51 5.19
N ARG A 172 -12.34 -4.08 4.81
CA ARG A 172 -13.07 -5.09 5.60
C ARG A 172 -12.52 -6.52 5.40
N HIS A 173 -11.72 -6.74 4.35
CA HIS A 173 -11.04 -8.02 4.05
C HIS A 173 -9.54 -7.92 4.33
#